data_233c601f84d77e78a9ea62a110dcf214
#
_entry.id   233c601f84d77e78a9ea62a110dcf214
#
_cell.length_a   1.000
_cell.length_b   1.000
_cell.length_c   1.000
_cell.angle_alpha   90.00
_cell.angle_beta   90.00
_cell.angle_gamma   90.00
#
_symmetry.space_group_name_H-M   'P 1'
#
loop_
_entity.id
_entity.type
_entity.pdbx_description
1 polymer ?
#
loop_
_entity_poly.entity_id
_entity_poly.type
_entity_poly.pdbx_seq_one_letter_code
_entity_poly.pdbx_strand_id
1 'polypeptide(L)'
;MPAQNVPALELRSLTRSFGRRAVDRLDLAVAAGEFYALLGPNGAGKTTTLRMVAGLLPPDAGDIRIFGIDARRHPIAAKRVVAWLPDEPTLYDKLDPLEYLEFVARLWSVDSRRAERLAGELLERLGLWPNRRERCEGFSRGMRQKVALAGALIHEPRLLMLDEPLTGLDAASARQVKDILVDRARAGAAIIMTTHILEVAERLAGRIGILAKGRMITEGTLDELGARAGAGGATLEAIFLDLTSAAERAA
;
A
#
# COMPACT_ATOMS: atom_id res chain seq x y z
N MET A 1 -2.67 32.57 -3.49
CA MET A 1 -1.76 31.79 -2.65
C MET A 1 -1.60 30.44 -3.32
N PRO A 2 -0.38 29.93 -3.57
CA PRO A 2 -0.23 28.57 -4.09
C PRO A 2 -0.86 27.63 -3.06
N ALA A 3 -1.72 26.72 -3.50
CA ALA A 3 -2.31 25.69 -2.65
C ALA A 3 -1.13 24.96 -1.96
N GLN A 4 -1.05 25.06 -0.63
CA GLN A 4 -0.09 24.29 0.13
C GLN A 4 -0.33 22.83 -0.26
N ASN A 5 0.68 22.20 -0.83
CA ASN A 5 0.61 20.82 -1.35
C ASN A 5 0.55 19.90 -0.13
N VAL A 6 -0.66 19.72 0.42
CA VAL A 6 -0.91 18.89 1.61
C VAL A 6 -0.56 17.45 1.26
N PRO A 7 0.41 16.83 1.97
CA PRO A 7 0.76 15.44 1.71
C PRO A 7 -0.47 14.51 1.83
N ALA A 8 -0.50 13.46 1.00
CA ALA A 8 -1.49 12.39 1.13
C ALA A 8 -1.31 11.62 2.44
N LEU A 9 -0.06 11.39 2.84
CA LEU A 9 0.31 10.84 4.14
C LEU A 9 1.46 11.66 4.72
N GLU A 10 1.37 11.99 6.00
CA GLU A 10 2.46 12.55 6.81
C GLU A 10 2.54 11.81 8.13
N LEU A 11 3.69 11.22 8.41
CA LEU A 11 4.04 10.59 9.68
C LEU A 11 5.11 11.45 10.35
N ARG A 12 4.94 11.73 11.65
CA ARG A 12 5.90 12.48 12.46
C ARG A 12 6.28 11.69 13.69
N SER A 13 7.54 11.29 13.77
CA SER A 13 8.14 10.54 14.89
C SER A 13 7.31 9.33 15.31
N LEU A 14 6.69 8.64 14.35
CA LEU A 14 5.79 7.53 14.58
C LEU A 14 6.55 6.39 15.27
N THR A 15 6.02 5.91 16.40
CA THR A 15 6.69 4.90 17.23
C THR A 15 5.73 3.80 17.64
N ARG A 16 6.20 2.54 17.58
CA ARG A 16 5.47 1.36 18.12
C ARG A 16 6.44 0.30 18.59
N SER A 17 6.13 -0.28 19.77
CA SER A 17 6.92 -1.33 20.40
C SER A 17 6.04 -2.55 20.76
N PHE A 18 6.64 -3.75 20.66
CA PHE A 18 6.09 -5.03 21.11
C PHE A 18 7.19 -5.75 21.89
N GLY A 19 7.50 -5.29 23.13
CA GLY A 19 8.69 -5.72 23.87
C GLY A 19 10.00 -5.15 23.28
N ARG A 20 10.12 -5.12 21.95
CA ARG A 20 11.15 -4.40 21.17
C ARG A 20 10.53 -3.34 20.26
N ARG A 21 11.30 -2.35 19.87
CA ARG A 21 10.82 -1.33 18.92
C ARG A 21 10.62 -1.95 17.55
N ALA A 22 9.37 -1.94 17.07
CA ALA A 22 8.99 -2.35 15.72
C ALA A 22 9.02 -1.17 14.75
N VAL A 23 8.67 0.04 15.22
CA VAL A 23 8.81 1.32 14.51
C VAL A 23 9.37 2.32 15.49
N ASP A 24 10.44 3.04 15.12
CA ASP A 24 11.18 3.94 15.98
C ASP A 24 11.33 5.32 15.36
N ARG A 25 10.49 6.25 15.81
CA ARG A 25 10.48 7.67 15.39
C ARG A 25 10.50 7.85 13.86
N LEU A 26 9.63 7.09 13.18
CA LEU A 26 9.55 7.15 11.73
C LEU A 26 8.90 8.46 11.28
N ASP A 27 9.63 9.20 10.46
CA ASP A 27 9.14 10.33 9.69
C ASP A 27 8.97 9.89 8.24
N LEU A 28 7.83 10.24 7.60
CA LEU A 28 7.54 9.93 6.22
C LEU A 28 6.51 10.92 5.67
N ALA A 29 6.75 11.43 4.46
CA ALA A 29 5.76 12.21 3.73
C ALA A 29 5.59 11.64 2.31
N VAL A 30 4.33 11.38 1.91
CA VAL A 30 3.95 10.91 0.58
C VAL A 30 2.99 11.92 -0.03
N ALA A 31 3.28 12.36 -1.25
CA ALA A 31 2.46 13.35 -1.96
C ALA A 31 1.19 12.73 -2.56
N ALA A 32 0.19 13.56 -2.88
CA ALA A 32 -0.96 13.11 -3.69
C ALA A 32 -0.49 12.73 -5.10
N GLY A 33 -1.02 11.64 -5.66
CA GLY A 33 -0.62 11.11 -6.96
C GLY A 33 0.74 10.43 -6.99
N GLU A 34 1.42 10.31 -5.85
CA GLU A 34 2.71 9.65 -5.74
C GLU A 34 2.56 8.13 -5.63
N PHE A 35 3.39 7.40 -6.37
CA PHE A 35 3.60 5.97 -6.16
C PHE A 35 4.88 5.78 -5.34
N TYR A 36 4.72 5.40 -4.07
CA TYR A 36 5.81 5.25 -3.11
C TYR A 36 6.02 3.77 -2.77
N ALA A 37 7.25 3.28 -2.89
CA ALA A 37 7.63 1.95 -2.42
C ALA A 37 8.29 2.01 -1.05
N LEU A 38 7.78 1.25 -0.09
CA LEU A 38 8.37 1.09 1.24
C LEU A 38 9.04 -0.27 1.32
N LEU A 39 10.36 -0.30 1.19
CA LEU A 39 11.19 -1.49 1.18
C LEU A 39 11.84 -1.75 2.54
N GLY A 40 12.34 -2.95 2.72
CA GLY A 40 13.10 -3.35 3.91
C GLY A 40 13.02 -4.86 4.16
N PRO A 41 13.94 -5.42 4.94
CA PRO A 41 13.90 -6.83 5.31
C PRO A 41 12.65 -7.20 6.12
N ASN A 42 12.45 -8.50 6.31
CA ASN A 42 11.38 -8.98 7.20
C ASN A 42 11.59 -8.46 8.62
N GLY A 43 10.52 -8.00 9.24
CA GLY A 43 10.59 -7.39 10.58
C GLY A 43 11.11 -5.94 10.60
N ALA A 44 11.36 -5.30 9.45
CA ALA A 44 11.78 -3.90 9.38
C ALA A 44 10.74 -2.88 9.91
N GLY A 45 9.46 -3.29 10.07
CA GLY A 45 8.40 -2.41 10.56
C GLY A 45 7.39 -1.97 9.48
N LYS A 46 7.52 -2.41 8.24
CA LYS A 46 6.66 -2.03 7.10
C LYS A 46 5.17 -2.26 7.39
N THR A 47 4.76 -3.51 7.58
CA THR A 47 3.36 -3.89 7.89
C THR A 47 2.85 -3.21 9.17
N THR A 48 3.70 -3.07 10.21
CA THR A 48 3.34 -2.37 11.45
C THR A 48 3.02 -0.90 11.16
N THR A 49 3.82 -0.24 10.33
CA THR A 49 3.57 1.14 9.90
C THR A 49 2.24 1.25 9.16
N LEU A 50 2.00 0.39 8.16
CA LEU A 50 0.74 0.41 7.39
C LEU A 50 -0.49 0.15 8.29
N ARG A 51 -0.40 -0.78 9.26
CA ARG A 51 -1.48 -1.04 10.23
C ARG A 51 -1.78 0.16 11.12
N MET A 52 -0.75 0.92 11.53
CA MET A 52 -0.96 2.15 12.29
C MET A 52 -1.65 3.22 11.46
N VAL A 53 -1.24 3.41 10.20
CA VAL A 53 -1.89 4.37 9.29
C VAL A 53 -3.34 3.97 8.98
N ALA A 54 -3.62 2.66 8.80
CA ALA A 54 -4.98 2.13 8.61
C ALA A 54 -5.86 2.25 9.88
N GLY A 55 -5.29 2.67 11.01
CA GLY A 55 -5.99 2.76 12.30
C GLY A 55 -6.42 1.41 12.86
N LEU A 56 -5.67 0.35 12.55
CA LEU A 56 -5.83 -1.02 13.07
C LEU A 56 -4.93 -1.28 14.27
N LEU A 57 -3.91 -0.45 14.46
CA LEU A 57 -2.95 -0.51 15.54
C LEU A 57 -2.69 0.91 16.04
N PRO A 58 -2.90 1.21 17.34
CA PRO A 58 -2.56 2.52 17.87
C PRO A 58 -1.03 2.68 17.95
N PRO A 59 -0.47 3.84 17.57
CA PRO A 59 0.93 4.15 17.84
C PRO A 59 1.15 4.42 19.33
N ASP A 60 2.36 4.16 19.83
CA ASP A 60 2.77 4.53 21.19
C ASP A 60 3.06 6.03 21.28
N ALA A 61 3.65 6.60 20.21
CA ALA A 61 3.94 8.03 20.07
C ALA A 61 3.94 8.47 18.60
N GLY A 62 3.93 9.78 18.39
CA GLY A 62 3.97 10.40 17.08
C GLY A 62 2.58 10.68 16.49
N ASP A 63 2.58 11.32 15.32
CA ASP A 63 1.38 11.78 14.65
C ASP A 63 1.20 11.15 13.27
N ILE A 64 -0.06 10.93 12.88
CA ILE A 64 -0.47 10.45 11.57
C ILE A 64 -1.46 11.44 10.99
N ARG A 65 -1.12 12.05 9.84
CA ARG A 65 -2.02 12.90 9.07
C ARG A 65 -2.24 12.34 7.68
N ILE A 66 -3.50 12.28 7.26
CA ILE A 66 -3.91 11.78 5.95
C ILE A 66 -4.66 12.91 5.25
N PHE A 67 -4.11 13.45 4.18
CA PHE A 67 -4.61 14.67 3.52
C PHE A 67 -4.86 15.80 4.54
N GLY A 68 -3.95 15.97 5.50
CA GLY A 68 -4.08 16.96 6.58
C GLY A 68 -5.02 16.55 7.73
N ILE A 69 -5.81 15.50 7.58
CA ILE A 69 -6.72 14.99 8.62
C ILE A 69 -5.88 14.28 9.68
N ASP A 70 -5.97 14.71 10.94
CA ASP A 70 -5.39 13.99 12.08
C ASP A 70 -6.14 12.65 12.27
N ALA A 71 -5.46 11.54 11.95
CA ALA A 71 -6.09 10.21 11.96
C ALA A 71 -6.47 9.72 13.36
N ARG A 72 -5.86 10.25 14.42
CA ARG A 72 -6.18 9.89 15.80
C ARG A 72 -7.39 10.66 16.32
N ARG A 73 -7.50 11.94 15.96
CA ARG A 73 -8.62 12.82 16.38
C ARG A 73 -9.87 12.60 15.53
N HIS A 74 -9.68 12.28 14.24
CA HIS A 74 -10.77 12.14 13.26
C HIS A 74 -10.67 10.80 12.50
N PRO A 75 -10.71 9.63 13.21
CA PRO A 75 -10.43 8.33 12.61
C PRO A 75 -11.41 7.94 11.50
N ILE A 76 -12.70 8.30 11.63
CA ILE A 76 -13.70 7.99 10.60
C ILE A 76 -13.43 8.79 9.33
N ALA A 77 -13.11 10.08 9.45
CA ALA A 77 -12.80 10.91 8.29
C ALA A 77 -11.51 10.46 7.58
N ALA A 78 -10.48 10.08 8.35
CA ALA A 78 -9.25 9.54 7.82
C ALA A 78 -9.47 8.21 7.08
N LYS A 79 -10.23 7.28 7.67
CA LYS A 79 -10.55 5.98 7.05
C LYS A 79 -11.33 6.10 5.74
N ARG A 80 -12.21 7.09 5.61
CA ARG A 80 -13.01 7.29 4.38
C ARG A 80 -12.18 7.52 3.12
N VAL A 81 -10.96 8.00 3.25
CA VAL A 81 -10.08 8.29 2.10
C VAL A 81 -8.97 7.27 1.91
N VAL A 82 -8.94 6.22 2.74
CA VAL A 82 -7.88 5.20 2.78
C VAL A 82 -8.44 3.83 2.40
N ALA A 83 -7.66 3.06 1.63
CA ALA A 83 -7.81 1.61 1.57
C ALA A 83 -6.50 0.94 1.99
N TRP A 84 -6.64 -0.21 2.63
CA TRP A 84 -5.51 -1.07 2.97
C TRP A 84 -5.76 -2.50 2.52
N LEU A 85 -4.81 -3.04 1.76
CA LEU A 85 -4.78 -4.43 1.32
C LEU A 85 -3.61 -5.12 2.03
N PRO A 86 -3.87 -6.07 2.95
CA PRO A 86 -2.82 -6.87 3.59
C PRO A 86 -2.23 -7.91 2.62
N ASP A 87 -1.06 -8.46 2.95
CA ASP A 87 -0.42 -9.56 2.21
C ASP A 87 -1.33 -10.80 2.13
N GLU A 88 -2.02 -11.12 3.23
CA GLU A 88 -3.00 -12.20 3.28
C GLU A 88 -4.40 -11.63 3.54
N PRO A 89 -5.14 -11.27 2.48
CA PRO A 89 -6.48 -10.73 2.65
C PRO A 89 -7.48 -11.82 3.03
N THR A 90 -8.31 -11.50 4.02
CA THR A 90 -9.43 -12.36 4.42
C THR A 90 -10.67 -11.96 3.64
N LEU A 91 -11.27 -12.91 2.93
CA LEU A 91 -12.55 -12.75 2.25
C LEU A 91 -13.65 -13.49 3.03
N TYR A 92 -14.90 -13.12 2.76
CA TYR A 92 -16.07 -13.89 3.18
C TYR A 92 -16.25 -15.05 2.20
N ASP A 93 -15.74 -16.22 2.54
CA ASP A 93 -15.60 -17.39 1.66
C ASP A 93 -16.92 -17.85 1.02
N LYS A 94 -18.04 -17.63 1.69
CA LYS A 94 -19.38 -18.01 1.22
C LYS A 94 -19.99 -17.04 0.22
N LEU A 95 -19.42 -15.84 0.07
CA LEU A 95 -19.86 -14.87 -0.92
C LEU A 95 -19.17 -15.12 -2.26
N ASP A 96 -19.87 -14.79 -3.34
CA ASP A 96 -19.28 -14.62 -4.65
C ASP A 96 -18.63 -13.21 -4.77
N PRO A 97 -17.79 -12.94 -5.78
CA PRO A 97 -17.16 -11.63 -5.96
C PRO A 97 -18.13 -10.46 -6.04
N LEU A 98 -19.28 -10.60 -6.69
CA LEU A 98 -20.27 -9.52 -6.79
C LEU A 98 -20.92 -9.25 -5.43
N GLU A 99 -21.32 -10.30 -4.70
CA GLU A 99 -21.87 -10.19 -3.35
C GLU A 99 -20.86 -9.56 -2.39
N TYR A 100 -19.59 -9.97 -2.49
CA TYR A 100 -18.52 -9.39 -1.68
C TYR A 100 -18.32 -7.90 -1.97
N LEU A 101 -18.27 -7.51 -3.25
CA LEU A 101 -18.09 -6.12 -3.65
C LEU A 101 -19.30 -5.25 -3.28
N GLU A 102 -20.53 -5.77 -3.43
CA GLU A 102 -21.74 -5.09 -2.97
C GLU A 102 -21.72 -4.88 -1.45
N PHE A 103 -21.35 -5.92 -0.68
CA PHE A 103 -21.22 -5.84 0.76
C PHE A 103 -20.21 -4.75 1.17
N VAL A 104 -19.00 -4.76 0.59
CA VAL A 104 -17.97 -3.76 0.90
C VAL A 104 -18.43 -2.36 0.49
N ALA A 105 -19.04 -2.20 -0.68
CA ALA A 105 -19.56 -0.91 -1.16
C ALA A 105 -20.60 -0.32 -0.19
N ARG A 106 -21.49 -1.16 0.35
CA ARG A 106 -22.47 -0.73 1.37
C ARG A 106 -21.81 -0.26 2.66
N LEU A 107 -20.75 -0.93 3.13
CA LEU A 107 -19.99 -0.50 4.31
C LEU A 107 -19.40 0.91 4.13
N TRP A 108 -19.00 1.25 2.90
CA TRP A 108 -18.47 2.56 2.55
C TRP A 108 -19.54 3.57 2.10
N SER A 109 -20.84 3.18 2.15
CA SER A 109 -21.96 4.03 1.71
C SER A 109 -21.84 4.48 0.25
N VAL A 110 -21.29 3.62 -0.62
CA VAL A 110 -21.26 3.84 -2.07
C VAL A 110 -22.65 3.62 -2.62
N ASP A 111 -23.11 4.52 -3.50
CA ASP A 111 -24.40 4.37 -4.20
C ASP A 111 -24.48 3.03 -4.95
N SER A 112 -25.63 2.35 -4.87
CA SER A 112 -25.78 0.99 -5.39
C SER A 112 -25.53 0.87 -6.90
N ARG A 113 -26.01 1.84 -7.70
CA ARG A 113 -25.78 1.83 -9.16
C ARG A 113 -24.32 2.07 -9.49
N ARG A 114 -23.66 2.97 -8.74
CA ARG A 114 -22.23 3.21 -8.86
C ARG A 114 -21.42 1.99 -8.45
N ALA A 115 -21.80 1.33 -7.34
CA ALA A 115 -21.15 0.13 -6.85
C ALA A 115 -21.23 -1.01 -7.86
N GLU A 116 -22.40 -1.27 -8.46
CA GLU A 116 -22.61 -2.29 -9.48
C GLU A 116 -21.71 -2.05 -10.72
N ARG A 117 -21.69 -0.81 -11.23
CA ARG A 117 -20.84 -0.44 -12.36
C ARG A 117 -19.36 -0.63 -12.03
N LEU A 118 -18.89 -0.11 -10.89
CA LEU A 118 -17.49 -0.23 -10.48
C LEU A 118 -17.10 -1.69 -10.23
N ALA A 119 -17.98 -2.50 -9.65
CA ALA A 119 -17.74 -3.92 -9.45
C ALA A 119 -17.53 -4.64 -10.79
N GLY A 120 -18.40 -4.39 -11.78
CA GLY A 120 -18.26 -4.93 -13.14
C GLY A 120 -16.91 -4.54 -13.75
N GLU A 121 -16.60 -3.24 -13.80
CA GLU A 121 -15.35 -2.72 -14.36
C GLU A 121 -14.10 -3.33 -13.68
N LEU A 122 -14.09 -3.43 -12.36
CA LEU A 122 -12.98 -3.99 -11.60
C LEU A 122 -12.80 -5.49 -11.85
N LEU A 123 -13.90 -6.26 -11.85
CA LEU A 123 -13.84 -7.70 -12.10
C LEU A 123 -13.41 -8.01 -13.54
N GLU A 124 -13.83 -7.23 -14.53
CA GLU A 124 -13.36 -7.35 -15.91
C GLU A 124 -11.86 -7.07 -16.02
N ARG A 125 -11.39 -5.94 -15.48
CA ARG A 125 -9.98 -5.55 -15.51
C ARG A 125 -9.07 -6.54 -14.80
N LEU A 126 -9.57 -7.19 -13.74
CA LEU A 126 -8.83 -8.21 -12.98
C LEU A 126 -9.00 -9.63 -13.56
N GLY A 127 -9.73 -9.79 -14.68
CA GLY A 127 -9.96 -11.09 -15.31
C GLY A 127 -10.78 -12.05 -14.45
N LEU A 128 -11.64 -11.53 -13.56
CA LEU A 128 -12.49 -12.30 -12.66
C LEU A 128 -13.96 -12.31 -13.10
N TRP A 129 -14.32 -11.64 -14.19
CA TRP A 129 -15.68 -11.60 -14.67
C TRP A 129 -16.29 -12.97 -14.96
N PRO A 130 -15.59 -13.96 -15.54
CA PRO A 130 -16.11 -15.31 -15.71
C PRO A 130 -16.50 -15.98 -14.38
N ASN A 131 -15.75 -15.73 -13.31
CA ASN A 131 -15.93 -16.36 -11.99
C ASN A 131 -16.77 -15.49 -11.02
N ARG A 132 -17.40 -14.43 -11.50
CA ARG A 132 -18.09 -13.42 -10.67
C ARG A 132 -19.24 -13.96 -9.80
N ARG A 133 -19.74 -15.17 -10.10
CA ARG A 133 -20.82 -15.86 -9.38
C ARG A 133 -20.36 -17.16 -8.70
N GLU A 134 -19.06 -17.45 -8.73
CA GLU A 134 -18.47 -18.57 -8.02
C GLU A 134 -18.08 -18.15 -6.61
N ARG A 135 -18.30 -19.01 -5.61
CA ARG A 135 -17.94 -18.70 -4.22
C ARG A 135 -16.43 -18.57 -4.05
N CYS A 136 -16.01 -17.57 -3.27
CA CYS A 136 -14.61 -17.29 -3.01
C CYS A 136 -13.88 -18.43 -2.27
N GLU A 137 -14.58 -19.37 -1.63
CA GLU A 137 -13.98 -20.54 -0.98
C GLU A 137 -13.18 -21.43 -1.94
N GLY A 138 -13.59 -21.51 -3.22
CA GLY A 138 -12.89 -22.26 -4.26
C GLY A 138 -11.75 -21.50 -4.96
N PHE A 139 -11.51 -20.25 -4.60
CA PHE A 139 -10.55 -19.41 -5.32
C PHE A 139 -9.10 -19.70 -4.95
N SER A 140 -8.24 -19.67 -5.96
CA SER A 140 -6.78 -19.67 -5.74
C SER A 140 -6.34 -18.44 -4.94
N ARG A 141 -5.13 -18.48 -4.34
CA ARG A 141 -4.56 -17.32 -3.63
C ARG A 141 -4.57 -16.06 -4.51
N GLY A 142 -4.17 -16.18 -5.77
CA GLY A 142 -4.16 -15.05 -6.70
C GLY A 142 -5.55 -14.49 -7.02
N MET A 143 -6.57 -15.35 -7.18
CA MET A 143 -7.95 -14.90 -7.35
C MET A 143 -8.46 -14.18 -6.10
N ARG A 144 -8.19 -14.70 -4.91
CA ARG A 144 -8.55 -14.08 -3.63
C ARG A 144 -7.90 -12.71 -3.49
N GLN A 145 -6.61 -12.59 -3.83
CA GLN A 145 -5.88 -11.32 -3.84
C GLN A 145 -6.52 -10.28 -4.76
N LYS A 146 -6.93 -10.70 -5.97
CA LYS A 146 -7.60 -9.83 -6.94
C LYS A 146 -8.99 -9.37 -6.46
N VAL A 147 -9.79 -10.26 -5.87
CA VAL A 147 -11.10 -9.89 -5.28
C VAL A 147 -10.92 -8.90 -4.13
N ALA A 148 -9.94 -9.14 -3.25
CA ALA A 148 -9.66 -8.24 -2.14
C ALA A 148 -9.19 -6.86 -2.62
N LEU A 149 -8.36 -6.81 -3.67
CA LEU A 149 -7.97 -5.55 -4.31
C LEU A 149 -9.18 -4.81 -4.90
N ALA A 150 -10.11 -5.52 -5.58
CA ALA A 150 -11.34 -4.92 -6.07
C ALA A 150 -12.16 -4.31 -4.92
N GLY A 151 -12.28 -5.03 -3.79
CA GLY A 151 -12.93 -4.51 -2.58
C GLY A 151 -12.24 -3.28 -2.00
N ALA A 152 -10.90 -3.26 -2.00
CA ALA A 152 -10.14 -2.09 -1.57
C ALA A 152 -10.35 -0.86 -2.48
N LEU A 153 -10.65 -1.10 -3.77
CA LEU A 153 -10.84 -0.05 -4.77
C LEU A 153 -12.29 0.44 -4.93
N ILE A 154 -13.28 -0.31 -4.44
CA ILE A 154 -14.71 -0.08 -4.72
C ILE A 154 -15.21 1.30 -4.25
N HIS A 155 -14.62 1.86 -3.18
CA HIS A 155 -14.97 3.17 -2.66
C HIS A 155 -14.07 4.31 -3.15
N GLU A 156 -13.21 4.01 -4.15
CA GLU A 156 -12.31 4.96 -4.81
C GLU A 156 -11.44 5.76 -3.82
N PRO A 157 -10.62 5.08 -3.01
CA PRO A 157 -9.79 5.73 -2.00
C PRO A 157 -8.78 6.69 -2.64
N ARG A 158 -8.43 7.74 -1.90
CA ARG A 158 -7.40 8.71 -2.29
C ARG A 158 -6.00 8.27 -1.85
N LEU A 159 -5.89 7.41 -0.83
CA LEU A 159 -4.65 6.77 -0.38
C LEU A 159 -4.84 5.25 -0.39
N LEU A 160 -4.05 4.57 -1.20
CA LEU A 160 -3.97 3.10 -1.27
C LEU A 160 -2.71 2.63 -0.55
N MET A 161 -2.88 1.74 0.41
CA MET A 161 -1.77 1.07 1.10
C MET A 161 -1.85 -0.42 0.81
N LEU A 162 -0.79 -0.99 0.26
CA LEU A 162 -0.75 -2.35 -0.28
C LEU A 162 0.45 -3.08 0.32
N ASP A 163 0.18 -4.14 1.08
CA ASP A 163 1.23 -4.98 1.66
C ASP A 163 1.42 -6.19 0.75
N GLU A 164 2.56 -6.26 0.04
CA GLU A 164 2.92 -7.34 -0.89
C GLU A 164 1.83 -7.68 -1.95
N PRO A 165 1.24 -6.72 -2.66
CA PRO A 165 0.02 -6.94 -3.45
C PRO A 165 0.19 -7.86 -4.66
N LEU A 166 1.42 -8.18 -5.07
CA LEU A 166 1.71 -9.01 -6.23
C LEU A 166 2.16 -10.42 -5.87
N THR A 167 2.29 -10.72 -4.56
CA THR A 167 2.73 -12.04 -4.09
C THR A 167 1.68 -13.11 -4.44
N GLY A 168 2.14 -14.20 -5.05
CA GLY A 168 1.28 -15.33 -5.45
C GLY A 168 0.45 -15.10 -6.71
N LEU A 169 0.69 -14.01 -7.46
CA LEU A 169 0.11 -13.78 -8.76
C LEU A 169 1.01 -14.33 -9.88
N ASP A 170 0.39 -14.89 -10.91
CA ASP A 170 1.07 -15.15 -12.18
C ASP A 170 1.40 -13.84 -12.92
N ALA A 171 2.24 -13.92 -13.95
CA ALA A 171 2.70 -12.74 -14.68
C ALA A 171 1.57 -11.90 -15.31
N ALA A 172 0.52 -12.55 -15.81
CA ALA A 172 -0.63 -11.87 -16.42
C ALA A 172 -1.45 -11.14 -15.37
N SER A 173 -1.76 -11.81 -14.24
CA SER A 173 -2.46 -11.22 -13.09
C SER A 173 -1.66 -10.07 -12.46
N ALA A 174 -0.35 -10.24 -12.28
CA ALA A 174 0.51 -9.18 -11.78
C ALA A 174 0.52 -7.94 -12.69
N ARG A 175 0.49 -8.13 -14.02
CA ARG A 175 0.37 -7.04 -14.99
C ARG A 175 -0.95 -6.30 -14.84
N GLN A 176 -2.09 -7.02 -14.77
CA GLN A 176 -3.42 -6.42 -14.57
C GLN A 176 -3.46 -5.54 -13.31
N VAL A 177 -2.93 -6.06 -12.19
CA VAL A 177 -2.85 -5.31 -10.93
C VAL A 177 -1.99 -4.06 -11.08
N LYS A 178 -0.79 -4.18 -11.67
CA LYS A 178 0.11 -3.03 -11.91
C LYS A 178 -0.55 -1.95 -12.75
N ASP A 179 -1.21 -2.33 -13.85
CA ASP A 179 -1.90 -1.39 -14.74
C ASP A 179 -3.00 -0.62 -14.00
N ILE A 180 -3.79 -1.29 -13.14
CA ILE A 180 -4.80 -0.64 -12.30
C ILE A 180 -4.16 0.35 -11.32
N LEU A 181 -3.09 -0.03 -10.65
CA LEU A 181 -2.41 0.84 -9.68
C LEU A 181 -1.80 2.07 -10.35
N VAL A 182 -1.16 1.91 -11.51
CA VAL A 182 -0.63 3.04 -12.30
C VAL A 182 -1.74 4.00 -12.70
N ASP A 183 -2.89 3.48 -13.17
CA ASP A 183 -4.03 4.32 -13.55
C ASP A 183 -4.59 5.08 -12.34
N ARG A 184 -4.65 4.45 -11.16
CA ARG A 184 -5.08 5.13 -9.93
C ARG A 184 -4.12 6.24 -9.51
N ALA A 185 -2.81 6.01 -9.62
CA ALA A 185 -1.81 7.03 -9.33
C ALA A 185 -1.93 8.22 -10.30
N ARG A 186 -2.08 7.95 -11.61
CA ARG A 186 -2.32 8.97 -12.65
C ARG A 186 -3.60 9.76 -12.42
N ALA A 187 -4.63 9.13 -11.84
CA ALA A 187 -5.87 9.79 -11.46
C ALA A 187 -5.75 10.59 -10.14
N GLY A 188 -4.57 10.66 -9.54
CA GLY A 188 -4.26 11.48 -8.36
C GLY A 188 -4.32 10.76 -7.02
N ALA A 189 -4.57 9.44 -6.98
CA ALA A 189 -4.47 8.66 -5.76
C ALA A 189 -3.01 8.47 -5.35
N ALA A 190 -2.69 8.62 -4.07
CA ALA A 190 -1.40 8.23 -3.54
C ALA A 190 -1.36 6.72 -3.32
N ILE A 191 -0.26 6.06 -3.66
CA ILE A 191 -0.07 4.63 -3.47
C ILE A 191 1.17 4.40 -2.63
N ILE A 192 1.02 3.63 -1.55
CA ILE A 192 2.14 3.11 -0.77
C ILE A 192 2.13 1.59 -0.91
N MET A 193 3.19 1.05 -1.45
CA MET A 193 3.33 -0.39 -1.68
C MET A 193 4.56 -0.92 -0.93
N THR A 194 4.38 -1.95 -0.10
CA THR A 194 5.51 -2.76 0.33
C THR A 194 5.73 -3.88 -0.69
N THR A 195 6.97 -4.23 -0.93
CA THR A 195 7.32 -5.40 -1.73
C THR A 195 8.73 -5.86 -1.44
N HIS A 196 8.98 -7.15 -1.62
CA HIS A 196 10.30 -7.75 -1.67
C HIS A 196 10.79 -7.92 -3.12
N ILE A 197 9.95 -7.65 -4.12
CA ILE A 197 10.28 -7.73 -5.55
C ILE A 197 10.82 -6.36 -5.98
N LEU A 198 12.13 -6.16 -5.84
CA LEU A 198 12.79 -4.87 -6.05
C LEU A 198 12.60 -4.33 -7.48
N GLU A 199 12.58 -5.21 -8.49
CA GLU A 199 12.30 -4.83 -9.88
C GLU A 199 10.92 -4.18 -10.06
N VAL A 200 9.93 -4.58 -9.27
CA VAL A 200 8.59 -3.97 -9.30
C VAL A 200 8.64 -2.56 -8.70
N ALA A 201 9.32 -2.40 -7.57
CA ALA A 201 9.50 -1.10 -6.94
C ALA A 201 10.24 -0.14 -7.87
N GLU A 202 11.32 -0.60 -8.50
CA GLU A 202 12.13 0.16 -9.46
C GLU A 202 11.32 0.69 -10.65
N ARG A 203 10.38 -0.14 -11.16
CA ARG A 203 9.56 0.23 -12.33
C ARG A 203 8.36 1.11 -12.02
N LEU A 204 7.79 1.00 -10.83
CA LEU A 204 6.51 1.64 -10.50
C LEU A 204 6.65 2.86 -9.59
N ALA A 205 7.62 2.84 -8.68
CA ALA A 205 7.71 3.87 -7.67
C ALA A 205 8.44 5.12 -8.18
N GLY A 206 7.84 6.29 -7.95
CA GLY A 206 8.50 7.57 -8.15
C GLY A 206 9.52 7.86 -7.04
N ARG A 207 9.24 7.41 -5.81
CA ARG A 207 10.15 7.44 -4.67
C ARG A 207 10.12 6.14 -3.91
N ILE A 208 11.26 5.83 -3.29
CA ILE A 208 11.51 4.59 -2.57
C ILE A 208 12.06 4.94 -1.19
N GLY A 209 11.48 4.37 -0.15
CA GLY A 209 12.03 4.42 1.21
C GLY A 209 12.52 3.04 1.64
N ILE A 210 13.69 2.97 2.24
CA ILE A 210 14.26 1.74 2.78
C ILE A 210 14.20 1.78 4.30
N LEU A 211 13.46 0.84 4.87
CA LEU A 211 13.27 0.67 6.31
C LEU A 211 14.18 -0.45 6.81
N ALA A 212 14.86 -0.23 7.94
CA ALA A 212 15.51 -1.29 8.70
C ALA A 212 15.39 -1.04 10.20
N LYS A 213 15.14 -2.10 10.99
CA LYS A 213 15.00 -2.03 12.46
C LYS A 213 14.04 -0.93 12.95
N GLY A 214 12.95 -0.70 12.21
CA GLY A 214 11.92 0.27 12.55
C GLY A 214 12.24 1.72 12.17
N ARG A 215 13.36 1.99 11.51
CA ARG A 215 13.80 3.34 11.11
C ARG A 215 13.92 3.49 9.61
N MET A 216 13.67 4.68 9.10
CA MET A 216 14.02 5.05 7.73
C MET A 216 15.54 5.14 7.61
N ILE A 217 16.14 4.31 6.76
CA ILE A 217 17.59 4.35 6.48
C ILE A 217 17.87 5.41 5.43
N THR A 218 17.08 5.40 4.37
CA THR A 218 17.18 6.37 3.27
C THR A 218 15.86 6.42 2.52
N GLU A 219 15.61 7.55 1.85
CA GLU A 219 14.53 7.69 0.88
C GLU A 219 14.93 8.62 -0.26
N GLY A 220 14.36 8.41 -1.43
CA GLY A 220 14.61 9.22 -2.62
C GLY A 220 14.09 8.54 -3.89
N THR A 221 14.35 9.19 -5.02
CA THR A 221 14.20 8.55 -6.33
C THR A 221 15.28 7.48 -6.53
N LEU A 222 15.13 6.60 -7.52
CA LEU A 222 16.15 5.59 -7.82
C LEU A 222 17.53 6.23 -8.08
N ASP A 223 17.57 7.33 -8.84
CA ASP A 223 18.81 8.04 -9.16
C ASP A 223 19.48 8.64 -7.90
N GLU A 224 18.68 9.24 -7.00
CA GLU A 224 19.18 9.79 -5.74
C GLU A 224 19.74 8.70 -4.81
N LEU A 225 19.07 7.53 -4.76
CA LEU A 225 19.54 6.40 -3.98
C LEU A 225 20.82 5.81 -4.56
N GLY A 226 20.92 5.68 -5.88
CA GLY A 226 22.13 5.26 -6.58
C GLY A 226 23.32 6.19 -6.33
N ALA A 227 23.10 7.50 -6.40
CA ALA A 227 24.13 8.49 -6.12
C ALA A 227 24.64 8.41 -4.66
N ARG A 228 23.76 8.19 -3.68
CA ARG A 228 24.13 8.05 -2.26
C ARG A 228 24.88 6.73 -1.96
N ALA A 229 24.61 5.67 -2.69
CA ALA A 229 25.32 4.40 -2.57
C ALA A 229 26.69 4.41 -3.28
N GLY A 230 27.08 5.51 -3.92
CA GLY A 230 28.33 5.60 -4.69
C GLY A 230 28.32 4.74 -5.97
N ALA A 231 27.17 4.28 -6.39
CA ALA A 231 26.95 3.30 -7.46
C ALA A 231 26.02 3.88 -8.54
N GLY A 232 26.47 4.96 -9.20
CA GLY A 232 25.72 5.55 -10.32
C GLY A 232 25.42 4.49 -11.39
N GLY A 233 24.11 4.27 -11.70
CA GLY A 233 23.68 3.23 -12.63
C GLY A 233 23.54 1.83 -12.03
N ALA A 234 23.64 1.66 -10.70
CA ALA A 234 23.38 0.38 -10.03
C ALA A 234 21.87 0.06 -9.99
N THR A 235 21.54 -1.22 -10.00
CA THR A 235 20.17 -1.70 -9.78
C THR A 235 19.72 -1.41 -8.36
N LEU A 236 18.41 -1.26 -8.14
CA LEU A 236 17.84 -1.11 -6.80
C LEU A 236 18.26 -2.25 -5.86
N GLU A 237 18.48 -3.45 -6.39
CA GLU A 237 18.93 -4.61 -5.62
C GLU A 237 20.32 -4.39 -5.02
N ALA A 238 21.28 -3.91 -5.81
CA ALA A 238 22.62 -3.64 -5.34
C ALA A 238 22.61 -2.55 -4.25
N ILE A 239 21.86 -1.46 -4.48
CA ILE A 239 21.67 -0.35 -3.52
C ILE A 239 21.05 -0.85 -2.22
N PHE A 240 20.00 -1.67 -2.32
CA PHE A 240 19.27 -2.23 -1.18
C PHE A 240 20.17 -3.12 -0.31
N LEU A 241 20.94 -4.02 -0.94
CA LEU A 241 21.85 -4.93 -0.23
C LEU A 241 22.97 -4.16 0.49
N ASP A 242 23.56 -3.16 -0.15
CA ASP A 242 24.61 -2.34 0.47
C ASP A 242 24.10 -1.57 1.70
N LEU A 243 22.98 -0.87 1.55
CA LEU A 243 22.42 -0.05 2.63
C LEU A 243 21.89 -0.88 3.80
N THR A 244 21.25 -2.04 3.54
CA THR A 244 20.76 -2.92 4.61
C THR A 244 21.88 -3.63 5.34
N SER A 245 22.92 -4.09 4.65
CA SER A 245 24.12 -4.69 5.24
C SER A 245 24.90 -3.69 6.12
N ALA A 246 25.00 -2.43 5.69
CA ALA A 246 25.62 -1.38 6.49
C ALA A 246 24.83 -1.10 7.79
N ALA A 247 23.48 -1.08 7.71
CA ALA A 247 22.61 -0.88 8.87
C ALA A 247 22.62 -2.08 9.85
N GLU A 248 22.88 -3.29 9.36
CA GLU A 248 23.06 -4.47 10.21
C GLU A 248 24.38 -4.45 10.98
N ARG A 249 25.45 -3.97 10.34
CA ARG A 249 26.81 -3.87 10.96
C ARG A 249 26.93 -2.73 11.99
N ALA A 250 26.10 -1.68 11.87
CA ALA A 250 26.13 -0.52 12.75
C ALA A 250 25.29 -0.66 14.05
N ALA A 251 24.72 -1.83 14.30
CA ALA A 251 23.81 -2.12 15.41
C ALA A 251 24.30 -3.19 16.34
#